data_37b69b27d586152b352f2471b2f4c1ab
#
_entry.id   37b69b27d586152b352f2471b2f4c1ab
#
_cell.length_a   1.000
_cell.length_b   1.000
_cell.length_c   1.000
_cell.angle_alpha   90.00
_cell.angle_beta   90.00
_cell.angle_gamma   90.00
#
_symmetry.space_group_name_H-M   'P 1'
#
loop_
_entity.id
_entity.type
_entity.pdbx_description
1 polymer ?
#
loop_
_entity_poly.entity_id
_entity_poly.type
_entity_poly.pdbx_seq_one_letter_code
_entity_poly.pdbx_strand_id
1 'polypeptide(L)'
;MILSSKKFLYSDKNYRRYDTETIIVNKKIIINIIKKAKKYIWIRLGSINYKNINTDIDIFSKLLPYVKKPLVLITGDGDRSVFKDIKKETSLSILKSKKIVKWFTQNYDGTIKHHKIKNYPIGLDLHTKRGSQLRSCYQIFSYLKKSRNFDEKRKFKIFCDVHLIQNTKFNNPRALLFKILKKCNHIYFLKKKTNFKKIVQYYSKYTFVISAHGNGLDCHRTWEALYLGAIIITKKSSLDPLYKNLPVIIVDNWNQLLDLSFLKKKYNEIKVLLNRDYIDKFYNQNYWLKN
;
A
#
# COMPACT_ATOMS: atom_id res chain seq x y z
N MET A 1 8.17 3.17 14.47
CA MET A 1 8.79 3.41 13.13
C MET A 1 7.69 3.73 12.15
N ILE A 2 7.93 4.68 11.26
CA ILE A 2 6.97 5.10 10.22
C ILE A 2 6.64 3.95 9.27
N LEU A 3 5.37 3.83 8.96
CA LEU A 3 4.84 2.84 8.01
C LEU A 3 5.32 3.17 6.59
N SER A 4 6.09 2.27 6.00
CA SER A 4 6.59 2.38 4.62
C SER A 4 6.96 1.01 4.07
N SER A 5 6.94 0.84 2.74
CA SER A 5 7.13 -0.45 2.09
C SER A 5 8.48 -1.12 2.35
N LYS A 6 9.57 -0.35 2.36
CA LYS A 6 10.94 -0.88 2.51
C LYS A 6 11.55 -0.76 3.89
N LYS A 7 11.04 0.13 4.73
CA LYS A 7 11.58 0.33 6.09
C LYS A 7 10.73 -0.38 7.11
N PHE A 8 10.91 -1.67 7.23
CA PHE A 8 10.31 -2.44 8.30
C PHE A 8 11.23 -2.51 9.52
N LEU A 9 10.66 -2.39 10.73
CA LEU A 9 11.41 -2.33 12.00
C LEU A 9 12.36 -3.51 12.18
N TYR A 10 11.96 -4.67 11.73
CA TYR A 10 12.68 -5.94 11.92
C TYR A 10 13.37 -6.44 10.65
N SER A 11 13.41 -5.63 9.58
CA SER A 11 14.07 -6.02 8.34
C SER A 11 15.59 -5.86 8.43
N ASP A 12 16.32 -6.81 7.88
CA ASP A 12 17.78 -6.71 7.74
C ASP A 12 18.17 -5.54 6.84
N LYS A 13 19.13 -4.71 7.26
CA LYS A 13 19.54 -3.49 6.54
C LYS A 13 20.13 -3.81 5.17
N ASN A 14 20.87 -4.89 5.05
CA ASN A 14 21.51 -5.28 3.79
C ASN A 14 20.47 -5.82 2.81
N TYR A 15 19.53 -6.62 3.28
CA TYR A 15 18.43 -7.15 2.46
C TYR A 15 17.54 -6.04 1.89
N ARG A 16 17.27 -4.98 2.65
CA ARG A 16 16.48 -3.82 2.18
C ARG A 16 17.10 -3.02 1.04
N ARG A 17 18.41 -3.15 0.80
CA ARG A 17 19.11 -2.42 -0.26
C ARG A 17 18.74 -2.92 -1.65
N TYR A 18 18.28 -4.17 -1.77
CA TYR A 18 17.88 -4.71 -3.07
C TYR A 18 16.61 -4.02 -3.56
N ASP A 19 16.63 -3.61 -4.84
CA ASP A 19 15.45 -3.02 -5.47
C ASP A 19 14.37 -4.08 -5.69
N THR A 20 13.11 -3.65 -5.83
CA THR A 20 11.98 -4.51 -6.16
C THR A 20 12.17 -5.24 -7.48
N GLU A 21 12.95 -4.63 -8.40
CA GLU A 21 13.31 -5.20 -9.70
C GLU A 21 14.49 -6.18 -9.62
N THR A 22 15.19 -6.27 -8.50
CA THR A 22 16.24 -7.27 -8.32
C THR A 22 15.61 -8.65 -8.31
N ILE A 23 15.96 -9.47 -9.29
CA ILE A 23 15.25 -10.71 -9.63
C ILE A 23 15.36 -11.76 -8.52
N ILE A 24 16.56 -11.95 -7.96
CA ILE A 24 16.80 -12.98 -6.94
C ILE A 24 17.78 -12.44 -5.90
N VAL A 25 17.41 -12.54 -4.65
CA VAL A 25 18.36 -12.40 -3.55
C VAL A 25 19.00 -13.76 -3.29
N ASN A 26 20.29 -13.78 -3.09
CA ASN A 26 21.05 -15.00 -2.84
C ASN A 26 20.45 -15.78 -1.64
N LYS A 27 20.26 -17.10 -1.80
CA LYS A 27 19.79 -18.03 -0.74
C LYS A 27 20.53 -17.83 0.60
N LYS A 28 21.84 -17.56 0.57
CA LYS A 28 22.65 -17.28 1.76
C LYS A 28 22.14 -16.06 2.55
N ILE A 29 21.63 -15.04 1.88
CA ILE A 29 21.07 -13.84 2.52
C ILE A 29 19.79 -14.21 3.28
N ILE A 30 18.89 -14.96 2.64
CA ILE A 30 17.64 -15.42 3.28
C ILE A 30 17.95 -16.29 4.51
N ILE A 31 18.92 -17.21 4.43
CA ILE A 31 19.37 -18.01 5.56
C ILE A 31 19.86 -17.12 6.72
N ASN A 32 20.66 -16.12 6.43
CA ASN A 32 21.16 -15.18 7.46
C ASN A 32 20.02 -14.39 8.12
N ILE A 33 19.02 -13.99 7.35
CA ILE A 33 17.82 -13.31 7.88
C ILE A 33 17.06 -14.26 8.81
N ILE A 34 16.85 -15.52 8.40
CA ILE A 34 16.20 -16.55 9.22
C ILE A 34 16.95 -16.76 10.54
N LYS A 35 18.29 -16.90 10.50
CA LYS A 35 19.11 -17.08 11.70
C LYS A 35 19.02 -15.92 12.69
N LYS A 36 18.90 -14.67 12.19
CA LYS A 36 18.79 -13.45 13.00
C LYS A 36 17.37 -13.15 13.49
N ALA A 37 16.35 -13.77 12.89
CA ALA A 37 14.96 -13.51 13.22
C ALA A 37 14.64 -13.98 14.65
N LYS A 38 14.13 -13.07 15.50
CA LYS A 38 13.69 -13.39 16.87
C LYS A 38 12.20 -13.74 16.92
N LYS A 39 11.36 -12.86 16.40
CA LYS A 39 9.88 -12.99 16.39
C LYS A 39 9.32 -12.69 15.01
N TYR A 40 9.85 -11.70 14.31
CA TYR A 40 9.37 -11.22 13.03
C TYR A 40 10.41 -11.46 11.94
N ILE A 41 9.93 -11.83 10.76
CA ILE A 41 10.75 -11.92 9.56
C ILE A 41 10.05 -11.18 8.42
N TRP A 42 10.78 -10.28 7.74
CA TRP A 42 10.27 -9.56 6.59
C TRP A 42 10.88 -10.13 5.31
N ILE A 43 10.03 -10.49 4.36
CA ILE A 43 10.41 -11.02 3.05
C ILE A 43 9.74 -10.19 1.96
N ARG A 44 10.50 -9.85 0.95
CA ARG A 44 10.07 -9.05 -0.19
C ARG A 44 9.14 -9.86 -1.11
N LEU A 45 8.06 -9.22 -1.60
CA LEU A 45 7.15 -9.81 -2.59
C LEU A 45 7.72 -9.76 -4.02
N GLY A 46 8.47 -8.70 -4.35
CA GLY A 46 9.04 -8.49 -5.68
C GLY A 46 8.05 -8.03 -6.74
N SER A 47 8.60 -7.72 -7.94
CA SER A 47 7.82 -7.23 -9.07
C SER A 47 7.00 -8.32 -9.75
N ILE A 48 5.89 -7.93 -10.38
CA ILE A 48 5.04 -8.81 -11.21
C ILE A 48 5.71 -9.20 -12.53
N ASN A 49 6.71 -8.46 -12.97
CA ASN A 49 7.38 -8.68 -14.26
C ASN A 49 8.15 -10.02 -14.35
N TYR A 50 8.32 -10.71 -13.21
CA TYR A 50 9.11 -11.93 -13.10
C TYR A 50 8.24 -13.16 -12.76
N LYS A 51 7.20 -13.42 -13.57
CA LYS A 51 6.21 -14.47 -13.29
C LYS A 51 6.78 -15.88 -13.15
N ASN A 52 7.79 -16.24 -13.92
CA ASN A 52 8.34 -17.61 -14.00
C ASN A 52 9.59 -17.84 -13.17
N ILE A 53 10.04 -16.86 -12.38
CA ILE A 53 11.28 -16.93 -11.61
C ILE A 53 10.97 -17.20 -10.15
N ASN A 54 11.83 -17.97 -9.46
CA ASN A 54 11.75 -18.09 -8.02
C ASN A 54 11.96 -16.74 -7.36
N THR A 55 11.00 -16.33 -6.55
CA THR A 55 11.04 -15.07 -5.80
C THR A 55 11.65 -15.29 -4.42
N ASP A 56 11.91 -14.19 -3.71
CA ASP A 56 12.43 -14.29 -2.34
C ASP A 56 11.50 -15.09 -1.42
N ILE A 57 10.18 -14.98 -1.63
CA ILE A 57 9.21 -15.76 -0.86
C ILE A 57 9.21 -17.25 -1.25
N ASP A 58 9.49 -17.59 -2.53
CA ASP A 58 9.66 -18.98 -2.96
C ASP A 58 10.91 -19.59 -2.33
N ILE A 59 12.01 -18.84 -2.30
CA ILE A 59 13.24 -19.27 -1.64
C ILE A 59 13.01 -19.43 -0.14
N PHE A 60 12.34 -18.49 0.50
CA PHE A 60 12.01 -18.54 1.92
C PHE A 60 11.16 -19.77 2.25
N SER A 61 10.14 -20.09 1.44
CA SER A 61 9.29 -21.27 1.68
C SER A 61 10.07 -22.58 1.69
N LYS A 62 11.07 -22.72 0.81
CA LYS A 62 11.98 -23.88 0.78
C LYS A 62 12.95 -23.91 1.96
N LEU A 63 13.16 -22.78 2.63
CA LEU A 63 14.04 -22.64 3.78
C LEU A 63 13.32 -22.73 5.14
N LEU A 64 12.01 -22.98 5.15
CA LEU A 64 11.24 -23.17 6.38
C LEU A 64 11.81 -24.22 7.33
N PRO A 65 12.42 -25.34 6.87
CA PRO A 65 13.08 -26.29 7.77
C PRO A 65 14.19 -25.68 8.64
N TYR A 66 14.87 -24.62 8.15
CA TYR A 66 15.92 -23.91 8.90
C TYR A 66 15.38 -22.95 9.96
N VAL A 67 14.08 -22.69 9.99
CA VAL A 67 13.44 -21.85 11.01
C VAL A 67 13.38 -22.63 12.33
N LYS A 68 14.16 -22.23 13.32
CA LYS A 68 14.25 -22.91 14.62
C LYS A 68 13.09 -22.59 15.56
N LYS A 69 12.54 -21.38 15.52
CA LYS A 69 11.47 -20.88 16.41
C LYS A 69 10.29 -20.38 15.60
N PRO A 70 9.05 -20.43 16.12
CA PRO A 70 7.90 -19.85 15.45
C PRO A 70 8.09 -18.37 15.16
N LEU A 71 7.76 -17.94 13.92
CA LEU A 71 7.93 -16.59 13.43
C LEU A 71 6.62 -16.01 12.90
N VAL A 72 6.51 -14.72 12.98
CA VAL A 72 5.53 -13.90 12.27
C VAL A 72 6.16 -13.46 10.95
N LEU A 73 5.60 -13.92 9.84
CA LEU A 73 6.02 -13.52 8.50
C LEU A 73 5.35 -12.20 8.12
N ILE A 74 6.14 -11.29 7.54
CA ILE A 74 5.63 -10.05 6.94
C ILE A 74 6.15 -9.99 5.52
N THR A 75 5.22 -9.79 4.56
CA THR A 75 5.58 -9.65 3.15
C THR A 75 5.11 -8.31 2.61
N GLY A 76 6.00 -7.64 1.90
CA GLY A 76 5.79 -6.32 1.32
C GLY A 76 6.83 -6.00 0.25
N ASP A 77 6.91 -4.74 -0.19
CA ASP A 77 7.82 -4.25 -1.20
C ASP A 77 7.69 -5.03 -2.53
N GLY A 78 6.55 -4.83 -3.18
CA GLY A 78 6.26 -5.42 -4.49
C GLY A 78 4.78 -5.37 -4.84
N ASP A 79 4.49 -5.61 -6.12
CA ASP A 79 3.15 -5.52 -6.69
C ASP A 79 2.41 -6.87 -6.77
N ARG A 80 3.05 -7.95 -6.35
CA ARG A 80 2.45 -9.29 -6.40
C ARG A 80 1.27 -9.39 -5.46
N SER A 81 0.18 -9.96 -5.98
CA SER A 81 -0.98 -10.34 -5.16
C SER A 81 -0.70 -11.63 -4.41
N VAL A 82 -1.03 -11.65 -3.14
CA VAL A 82 -0.99 -12.85 -2.33
C VAL A 82 -2.42 -13.37 -2.23
N PHE A 83 -2.78 -14.42 -2.90
CA PHE A 83 -2.03 -15.61 -3.38
C PHE A 83 -1.91 -15.71 -4.92
N LYS A 84 -2.64 -14.93 -5.70
CA LYS A 84 -2.78 -15.09 -7.15
C LYS A 84 -1.44 -15.10 -7.92
N ASP A 85 -0.45 -14.33 -7.46
CA ASP A 85 0.85 -14.23 -8.13
C ASP A 85 1.97 -14.96 -7.39
N ILE A 86 1.64 -15.75 -6.39
CA ILE A 86 2.57 -16.61 -5.66
C ILE A 86 2.27 -18.06 -6.04
N LYS A 87 3.31 -18.85 -6.21
CA LYS A 87 3.17 -20.28 -6.51
C LYS A 87 2.32 -20.97 -5.44
N LYS A 88 1.38 -21.83 -5.88
CA LYS A 88 0.46 -22.53 -4.98
C LYS A 88 1.21 -23.35 -3.91
N GLU A 89 2.27 -24.04 -4.32
CA GLU A 89 3.12 -24.81 -3.41
C GLU A 89 3.81 -23.93 -2.36
N THR A 90 4.30 -22.73 -2.75
CA THR A 90 4.90 -21.75 -1.84
C THR A 90 3.89 -21.31 -0.79
N SER A 91 2.71 -20.92 -1.24
CA SER A 91 1.63 -20.45 -0.37
C SER A 91 1.19 -21.54 0.62
N LEU A 92 0.97 -22.76 0.12
CA LEU A 92 0.55 -23.89 0.96
C LEU A 92 1.64 -24.30 1.96
N SER A 93 2.91 -24.30 1.54
CA SER A 93 4.03 -24.59 2.43
C SER A 93 4.08 -23.63 3.61
N ILE A 94 3.93 -22.31 3.35
CA ILE A 94 3.92 -21.30 4.39
C ILE A 94 2.70 -21.46 5.32
N LEU A 95 1.50 -21.64 4.76
CA LEU A 95 0.27 -21.74 5.54
C LEU A 95 0.21 -22.98 6.43
N LYS A 96 0.68 -24.13 5.93
CA LYS A 96 0.72 -25.41 6.68
C LYS A 96 1.84 -25.43 7.73
N SER A 97 2.89 -24.63 7.55
CA SER A 97 4.05 -24.67 8.45
C SER A 97 3.69 -24.21 9.87
N LYS A 98 3.97 -25.06 10.87
CA LYS A 98 3.89 -24.69 12.29
C LYS A 98 4.94 -23.62 12.68
N LYS A 99 5.95 -23.40 11.83
CA LYS A 99 6.99 -22.37 12.03
C LYS A 99 6.51 -20.95 11.70
N ILE A 100 5.42 -20.80 10.95
CA ILE A 100 4.81 -19.50 10.68
C ILE A 100 3.47 -19.44 11.40
N VAL A 101 3.42 -18.61 12.44
CA VAL A 101 2.23 -18.46 13.29
C VAL A 101 1.25 -17.41 12.78
N LYS A 102 1.74 -16.39 12.10
CA LYS A 102 0.96 -15.31 11.48
C LYS A 102 1.67 -14.84 10.21
N TRP A 103 0.91 -14.44 9.22
CA TRP A 103 1.41 -13.88 7.96
C TRP A 103 0.72 -12.56 7.66
N PHE A 104 1.40 -11.45 7.91
CA PHE A 104 0.98 -10.11 7.50
C PHE A 104 1.46 -9.86 6.07
N THR A 105 0.55 -9.46 5.18
CA THR A 105 0.92 -9.27 3.79
C THR A 105 0.30 -8.04 3.16
N GLN A 106 1.11 -7.32 2.40
CA GLN A 106 0.66 -6.36 1.41
C GLN A 106 -0.07 -7.11 0.27
N ASN A 107 -1.00 -6.43 -0.40
CA ASN A 107 -1.68 -6.95 -1.58
C ASN A 107 -2.37 -8.33 -1.40
N TYR A 108 -2.96 -8.59 -0.24
CA TYR A 108 -3.78 -9.77 -0.05
C TYR A 108 -5.01 -9.71 -0.96
N ASP A 109 -5.18 -10.69 -1.85
CA ASP A 109 -6.22 -10.70 -2.89
C ASP A 109 -7.52 -11.42 -2.47
N GLY A 110 -7.55 -12.03 -1.29
CA GLY A 110 -8.74 -12.69 -0.75
C GLY A 110 -9.06 -14.06 -1.37
N THR A 111 -8.25 -14.57 -2.30
CA THR A 111 -8.53 -15.86 -2.98
C THR A 111 -8.42 -17.07 -2.07
N ILE A 112 -7.57 -17.02 -1.05
CA ILE A 112 -7.46 -18.06 -0.02
C ILE A 112 -7.69 -17.41 1.34
N LYS A 113 -8.78 -17.79 2.01
CA LYS A 113 -9.05 -17.37 3.40
C LYS A 113 -8.36 -18.32 4.37
N HIS A 114 -7.54 -17.79 5.26
CA HIS A 114 -6.83 -18.58 6.26
C HIS A 114 -6.59 -17.75 7.54
N HIS A 115 -6.75 -18.36 8.73
CA HIS A 115 -6.65 -17.67 10.02
C HIS A 115 -5.29 -16.98 10.28
N LYS A 116 -4.20 -17.48 9.68
CA LYS A 116 -2.87 -16.88 9.79
C LYS A 116 -2.72 -15.60 9.00
N ILE A 117 -3.54 -15.36 7.95
CA ILE A 117 -3.40 -14.22 7.05
C ILE A 117 -3.99 -12.97 7.66
N LYS A 118 -3.23 -11.88 7.56
CA LYS A 118 -3.65 -10.54 7.92
C LYS A 118 -3.20 -9.54 6.85
N ASN A 119 -4.08 -8.62 6.50
CA ASN A 119 -3.73 -7.50 5.65
C ASN A 119 -2.65 -6.62 6.32
N TYR A 120 -1.68 -6.17 5.52
CA TYR A 120 -0.66 -5.23 5.96
C TYR A 120 -0.51 -4.11 4.92
N PRO A 121 -0.54 -2.83 5.31
CA PRO A 121 -0.52 -1.73 4.37
C PRO A 121 0.86 -1.50 3.75
N ILE A 122 0.88 -1.00 2.49
CA ILE A 122 2.12 -0.60 1.83
C ILE A 122 2.76 0.63 2.48
N GLY A 123 1.93 1.56 2.99
CA GLY A 123 2.40 2.78 3.62
C GLY A 123 3.01 3.81 2.66
N LEU A 124 3.83 4.72 3.21
CA LEU A 124 4.45 5.81 2.46
C LEU A 124 5.57 5.31 1.55
N ASP A 125 5.68 5.88 0.35
CA ASP A 125 6.85 5.70 -0.51
C ASP A 125 7.97 6.66 -0.08
N LEU A 126 8.82 6.19 0.78
CA LEU A 126 9.98 6.94 1.26
C LEU A 126 11.30 6.52 0.60
N HIS A 127 11.26 5.62 -0.38
CA HIS A 127 12.46 5.07 -1.01
C HIS A 127 12.67 5.53 -2.45
N THR A 128 11.60 5.86 -3.18
CA THR A 128 11.70 6.36 -4.54
C THR A 128 12.25 7.77 -4.56
N LYS A 129 13.36 7.96 -5.26
CA LYS A 129 13.97 9.30 -5.43
C LYS A 129 13.03 10.22 -6.19
N ARG A 130 12.75 11.40 -5.67
CA ARG A 130 11.79 12.37 -6.19
C ARG A 130 12.50 13.63 -6.69
N GLY A 131 13.28 13.49 -7.76
CA GLY A 131 14.10 14.59 -8.32
C GLY A 131 15.34 14.92 -7.47
N SER A 132 16.00 16.05 -7.76
CA SER A 132 17.28 16.43 -7.14
C SER A 132 17.16 16.78 -5.65
N GLN A 133 15.99 17.26 -5.20
CA GLN A 133 15.80 17.79 -3.85
C GLN A 133 15.24 16.79 -2.83
N LEU A 134 14.67 15.66 -3.27
CA LEU A 134 14.03 14.66 -2.42
C LEU A 134 14.67 13.27 -2.65
N ARG A 135 15.96 13.15 -2.30
CA ARG A 135 16.78 11.95 -2.57
C ARG A 135 16.85 10.99 -1.40
N SER A 136 16.57 11.44 -0.20
CA SER A 136 16.61 10.60 1.01
C SER A 136 15.22 10.39 1.60
N CYS A 137 15.04 9.27 2.31
CA CYS A 137 13.82 9.00 3.06
C CYS A 137 13.45 10.12 4.02
N TYR A 138 14.45 10.72 4.66
CA TYR A 138 14.26 11.83 5.59
C TYR A 138 13.72 13.07 4.90
N GLN A 139 14.29 13.44 3.75
CA GLN A 139 13.82 14.60 2.97
C GLN A 139 12.38 14.40 2.48
N ILE A 140 12.06 13.22 1.96
CA ILE A 140 10.70 12.88 1.49
C ILE A 140 9.72 12.95 2.66
N PHE A 141 10.04 12.32 3.78
CA PHE A 141 9.17 12.30 4.95
C PHE A 141 8.99 13.71 5.55
N SER A 142 10.07 14.48 5.69
CA SER A 142 10.02 15.86 6.17
C SER A 142 9.14 16.74 5.27
N TYR A 143 9.25 16.57 3.96
CA TYR A 143 8.41 17.29 3.01
C TYR A 143 6.93 16.90 3.14
N LEU A 144 6.60 15.61 3.21
CA LEU A 144 5.23 15.15 3.46
C LEU A 144 4.68 15.70 4.77
N LYS A 145 5.47 15.65 5.86
CA LYS A 145 5.08 16.13 7.19
C LYS A 145 4.74 17.63 7.17
N LYS A 146 5.55 18.44 6.49
CA LYS A 146 5.32 19.89 6.34
C LYS A 146 4.11 20.22 5.45
N SER A 147 3.76 19.32 4.54
CA SER A 147 2.65 19.51 3.58
C SER A 147 1.30 19.01 4.09
N ARG A 148 1.22 18.53 5.33
CA ARG A 148 -0.05 18.09 5.94
C ARG A 148 -1.01 19.25 6.11
N ASN A 149 -2.27 18.99 5.77
CA ASN A 149 -3.33 19.98 5.88
C ASN A 149 -4.56 19.36 6.54
N PHE A 150 -4.70 19.53 7.86
CA PHE A 150 -5.87 19.13 8.65
C PHE A 150 -6.67 20.35 9.12
N ASP A 151 -6.04 21.50 9.19
CA ASP A 151 -6.54 22.69 9.87
C ASP A 151 -7.07 23.74 8.89
N GLU A 152 -6.58 23.72 7.62
CA GLU A 152 -7.00 24.66 6.59
C GLU A 152 -8.19 24.14 5.79
N LYS A 153 -9.01 25.06 5.30
CA LYS A 153 -10.17 24.76 4.45
C LYS A 153 -9.75 24.15 3.12
N ARG A 154 -10.05 22.88 2.93
CA ARG A 154 -9.82 22.16 1.68
C ARG A 154 -10.91 22.45 0.65
N LYS A 155 -10.58 22.34 -0.64
CA LYS A 155 -11.58 22.40 -1.70
C LYS A 155 -12.45 21.14 -1.66
N PHE A 156 -13.76 21.30 -1.47
CA PHE A 156 -14.73 20.19 -1.47
C PHE A 156 -14.91 19.64 -2.89
N LYS A 157 -13.85 19.04 -3.42
CA LYS A 157 -13.78 18.42 -4.74
C LYS A 157 -12.93 17.16 -4.66
N ILE A 158 -13.10 16.29 -5.64
CA ILE A 158 -12.29 15.09 -5.83
C ILE A 158 -11.09 15.44 -6.72
N PHE A 159 -9.88 15.07 -6.31
CA PHE A 159 -8.69 15.07 -7.15
C PHE A 159 -8.48 13.69 -7.79
N CYS A 160 -8.18 13.67 -9.07
CA CYS A 160 -7.91 12.44 -9.82
C CYS A 160 -6.73 12.62 -10.79
N ASP A 161 -5.72 11.75 -10.67
CA ASP A 161 -4.57 11.65 -11.58
C ASP A 161 -4.40 10.23 -12.15
N VAL A 162 -5.22 9.27 -11.66
CA VAL A 162 -5.07 7.84 -11.99
C VAL A 162 -5.32 7.52 -13.47
N HIS A 163 -6.11 8.32 -14.17
CA HIS A 163 -6.41 8.17 -15.59
C HIS A 163 -5.19 8.40 -16.50
N LEU A 164 -4.14 9.04 -16.00
CA LEU A 164 -2.89 9.26 -16.74
C LEU A 164 -2.01 8.00 -16.86
N ILE A 165 -2.34 6.93 -16.12
CA ILE A 165 -1.68 5.63 -16.16
C ILE A 165 -2.77 4.57 -16.27
N GLN A 166 -3.00 4.07 -17.47
CA GLN A 166 -4.15 3.20 -17.77
C GLN A 166 -3.83 1.71 -17.73
N ASN A 167 -2.64 1.32 -18.13
CA ASN A 167 -2.22 -0.09 -18.14
C ASN A 167 -1.86 -0.54 -16.74
N THR A 168 -2.77 -1.22 -16.08
CA THR A 168 -2.55 -1.77 -14.74
C THR A 168 -3.02 -3.23 -14.67
N LYS A 169 -2.37 -4.00 -13.80
CA LYS A 169 -2.60 -5.43 -13.62
C LYS A 169 -4.05 -5.79 -13.28
N PHE A 170 -4.72 -4.95 -12.49
CA PHE A 170 -6.06 -5.26 -11.97
C PHE A 170 -7.19 -4.89 -12.90
N ASN A 171 -6.94 -4.73 -14.20
CA ASN A 171 -7.96 -4.51 -15.24
C ASN A 171 -9.15 -3.63 -14.80
N ASN A 172 -8.92 -2.77 -13.82
CA ASN A 172 -9.86 -1.76 -13.42
C ASN A 172 -9.55 -0.57 -14.32
N PRO A 173 -10.19 -0.46 -15.48
CA PRO A 173 -9.67 0.43 -16.47
C PRO A 173 -9.81 1.84 -15.94
N ARG A 174 -8.68 2.41 -15.53
CA ARG A 174 -8.59 3.82 -15.14
C ARG A 174 -9.10 4.72 -16.25
N ALA A 175 -9.04 4.22 -17.50
CA ALA A 175 -9.71 4.82 -18.64
C ALA A 175 -11.23 4.82 -18.50
N LEU A 176 -11.84 3.73 -18.01
CA LEU A 176 -13.29 3.66 -17.76
C LEU A 176 -13.70 4.65 -16.67
N LEU A 177 -12.94 4.74 -15.60
CA LEU A 177 -13.14 5.77 -14.55
C LEU A 177 -13.18 7.16 -15.17
N PHE A 178 -12.21 7.51 -16.01
CA PHE A 178 -12.18 8.79 -16.68
C PHE A 178 -13.36 8.99 -17.61
N LYS A 179 -13.73 7.96 -18.42
CA LYS A 179 -14.88 7.99 -19.32
C LYS A 179 -16.19 8.27 -18.56
N ILE A 180 -16.39 7.61 -17.42
CA ILE A 180 -17.57 7.82 -16.56
C ILE A 180 -17.60 9.22 -15.96
N LEU A 181 -16.49 9.66 -15.41
CA LEU A 181 -16.46 10.81 -14.50
C LEU A 181 -16.01 12.12 -15.15
N LYS A 182 -15.52 12.12 -16.41
CA LYS A 182 -14.89 13.29 -17.06
C LYS A 182 -15.81 14.54 -17.15
N LYS A 183 -17.11 14.36 -17.10
CA LYS A 183 -18.10 15.46 -17.15
C LYS A 183 -18.51 15.98 -15.77
N CYS A 184 -18.01 15.39 -14.67
CA CYS A 184 -18.39 15.81 -13.33
C CYS A 184 -17.65 17.09 -12.90
N ASN A 185 -18.38 18.16 -12.63
CA ASN A 185 -17.82 19.46 -12.23
C ASN A 185 -17.15 19.45 -10.84
N HIS A 186 -17.49 18.51 -10.00
CA HIS A 186 -16.88 18.34 -8.66
C HIS A 186 -15.62 17.44 -8.66
N ILE A 187 -15.15 17.01 -9.86
CA ILE A 187 -13.90 16.26 -10.00
C ILE A 187 -12.89 17.11 -10.77
N TYR A 188 -11.70 17.21 -10.22
CA TYR A 188 -10.56 17.81 -10.89
C TYR A 188 -9.64 16.73 -11.43
N PHE A 189 -9.61 16.58 -12.74
CA PHE A 189 -8.70 15.68 -13.43
C PHE A 189 -7.38 16.40 -13.75
N LEU A 190 -6.27 15.80 -13.35
CA LEU A 190 -4.95 16.31 -13.70
C LEU A 190 -4.72 16.17 -15.21
N LYS A 191 -4.42 17.29 -15.89
CA LYS A 191 -4.31 17.31 -17.36
C LYS A 191 -3.09 16.54 -17.89
N LYS A 192 -1.96 16.56 -17.16
CA LYS A 192 -0.70 15.88 -17.55
C LYS A 192 0.08 15.45 -16.32
N LYS A 193 0.96 14.43 -16.48
CA LYS A 193 1.87 14.00 -15.41
C LYS A 193 2.68 15.19 -14.89
N THR A 194 2.88 15.22 -13.60
CA THR A 194 3.63 16.28 -12.93
C THR A 194 4.57 15.68 -11.88
N ASN A 195 5.43 16.53 -11.29
CA ASN A 195 6.37 16.08 -10.28
C ASN A 195 5.69 15.79 -8.93
N PHE A 196 6.39 15.08 -8.07
CA PHE A 196 5.88 14.66 -6.77
C PHE A 196 5.45 15.82 -5.87
N LYS A 197 6.23 16.92 -5.83
CA LYS A 197 5.89 18.08 -5.01
C LYS A 197 4.52 18.66 -5.39
N LYS A 198 4.25 18.73 -6.70
CA LYS A 198 2.95 19.23 -7.19
C LYS A 198 1.81 18.27 -6.87
N ILE A 199 2.04 16.95 -6.94
CA ILE A 199 1.06 15.94 -6.52
C ILE A 199 0.73 16.10 -5.03
N VAL A 200 1.74 16.23 -4.16
CA VAL A 200 1.54 16.47 -2.72
C VAL A 200 0.71 17.73 -2.45
N GLN A 201 0.94 18.82 -3.21
CA GLN A 201 0.10 20.03 -3.12
C GLN A 201 -1.36 19.76 -3.47
N TYR A 202 -1.62 18.94 -4.50
CA TYR A 202 -2.99 18.54 -4.83
C TYR A 202 -3.62 17.68 -3.73
N TYR A 203 -2.91 16.69 -3.20
CA TYR A 203 -3.40 15.87 -2.10
C TYR A 203 -3.71 16.68 -0.82
N SER A 204 -2.95 17.75 -0.57
CA SER A 204 -3.20 18.65 0.56
C SER A 204 -4.33 19.66 0.30
N LYS A 205 -4.65 19.97 -0.97
CA LYS A 205 -5.61 21.00 -1.37
C LYS A 205 -7.04 20.49 -1.49
N TYR A 206 -7.24 19.26 -1.96
CA TYR A 206 -8.57 18.70 -2.23
C TYR A 206 -9.04 17.83 -1.08
N THR A 207 -10.35 17.86 -0.78
CA THR A 207 -10.94 17.05 0.29
C THR A 207 -10.85 15.57 -0.03
N PHE A 208 -11.06 15.19 -1.29
CA PHE A 208 -11.09 13.79 -1.71
C PHE A 208 -10.00 13.50 -2.75
N VAL A 209 -9.43 12.31 -2.67
CA VAL A 209 -8.45 11.80 -3.63
C VAL A 209 -8.86 10.40 -4.09
N ILE A 210 -8.99 10.20 -5.40
CA ILE A 210 -9.22 8.86 -5.95
C ILE A 210 -7.93 8.05 -5.90
N SER A 211 -7.99 6.88 -5.27
CA SER A 211 -6.93 5.88 -5.28
C SER A 211 -7.45 4.58 -5.89
N ALA A 212 -7.45 4.49 -7.21
CA ALA A 212 -7.75 3.25 -7.91
C ALA A 212 -6.57 2.27 -7.83
N HIS A 213 -6.88 0.96 -7.77
CA HIS A 213 -5.88 -0.10 -7.81
C HIS A 213 -4.94 0.06 -9.01
N GLY A 214 -3.69 -0.32 -8.83
CA GLY A 214 -2.62 -0.20 -9.80
C GLY A 214 -2.04 -1.55 -10.21
N ASN A 215 -0.72 -1.65 -10.24
CA ASN A 215 -0.03 -2.94 -10.39
C ASN A 215 -0.22 -3.79 -9.13
N GLY A 216 -0.23 -3.17 -7.94
CA GLY A 216 -0.69 -3.76 -6.69
C GLY A 216 -2.13 -3.34 -6.36
N LEU A 217 -2.80 -4.11 -5.50
CA LEU A 217 -4.10 -3.74 -4.92
C LEU A 217 -3.95 -2.51 -4.03
N ASP A 218 -2.93 -2.51 -3.17
CA ASP A 218 -2.60 -1.36 -2.33
C ASP A 218 -1.64 -0.41 -3.07
N CYS A 219 -1.86 0.88 -2.90
CA CYS A 219 -1.11 1.92 -3.58
C CYS A 219 -0.56 2.93 -2.57
N HIS A 220 0.69 3.36 -2.75
CA HIS A 220 1.29 4.44 -1.95
C HIS A 220 0.44 5.71 -1.93
N ARG A 221 -0.25 6.03 -3.04
CA ARG A 221 -1.18 7.17 -3.12
C ARG A 221 -2.21 7.18 -2.01
N THR A 222 -2.79 6.01 -1.68
CA THR A 222 -3.75 5.87 -0.57
C THR A 222 -3.15 6.41 0.72
N TRP A 223 -1.96 5.95 1.05
CA TRP A 223 -1.29 6.28 2.31
C TRP A 223 -0.70 7.69 2.31
N GLU A 224 -0.15 8.15 1.19
CA GLU A 224 0.37 9.52 1.06
C GLU A 224 -0.76 10.56 1.20
N ALA A 225 -1.87 10.36 0.51
CA ALA A 225 -2.98 11.31 0.56
C ALA A 225 -3.72 11.29 1.92
N LEU A 226 -3.89 10.12 2.55
CA LEU A 226 -4.38 10.02 3.93
C LEU A 226 -3.45 10.75 4.92
N TYR A 227 -2.13 10.56 4.79
CA TYR A 227 -1.15 11.23 5.65
C TYR A 227 -1.23 12.75 5.55
N LEU A 228 -1.57 13.24 4.37
CA LEU A 228 -1.75 14.67 4.08
C LEU A 228 -3.11 15.22 4.50
N GLY A 229 -4.01 14.38 5.03
CA GLY A 229 -5.33 14.76 5.53
C GLY A 229 -6.46 14.71 4.47
N ALA A 230 -6.27 14.00 3.36
CA ALA A 230 -7.35 13.79 2.39
C ALA A 230 -8.20 12.56 2.76
N ILE A 231 -9.47 12.59 2.35
CA ILE A 231 -10.34 11.41 2.31
C ILE A 231 -10.05 10.64 1.03
N ILE A 232 -9.80 9.36 1.15
CA ILE A 232 -9.56 8.49 0.00
C ILE A 232 -10.88 7.95 -0.54
N ILE A 233 -10.96 7.88 -1.87
CA ILE A 233 -12.01 7.14 -2.56
C ILE A 233 -11.36 5.98 -3.30
N THR A 234 -11.77 4.76 -2.97
CA THR A 234 -11.26 3.54 -3.59
C THR A 234 -12.37 2.58 -3.92
N LYS A 235 -12.09 1.60 -4.78
CA LYS A 235 -13.04 0.56 -5.14
C LYS A 235 -12.96 -0.60 -4.15
N LYS A 236 -14.12 -1.23 -3.89
CA LYS A 236 -14.24 -2.42 -3.05
C LYS A 236 -13.23 -3.50 -3.43
N SER A 237 -12.60 -4.10 -2.42
CA SER A 237 -11.60 -5.14 -2.60
C SER A 237 -11.39 -5.95 -1.31
N SER A 238 -10.51 -6.95 -1.38
CA SER A 238 -10.03 -7.71 -0.22
C SER A 238 -9.23 -6.88 0.80
N LEU A 239 -8.90 -5.63 0.45
CA LEU A 239 -8.21 -4.70 1.36
C LEU A 239 -9.16 -3.86 2.22
N ASP A 240 -10.46 -3.95 2.01
CA ASP A 240 -11.46 -3.17 2.76
C ASP A 240 -11.25 -3.22 4.29
N PRO A 241 -10.86 -4.36 4.90
CA PRO A 241 -10.57 -4.42 6.33
C PRO A 241 -9.45 -3.48 6.80
N LEU A 242 -8.48 -3.10 5.91
CA LEU A 242 -7.45 -2.10 6.24
C LEU A 242 -8.04 -0.71 6.47
N TYR A 243 -9.18 -0.43 5.86
CA TYR A 243 -9.75 0.91 5.79
C TYR A 243 -10.86 1.17 6.82
N LYS A 244 -11.26 0.14 7.58
CA LYS A 244 -12.41 0.18 8.50
C LYS A 244 -12.46 1.40 9.43
N ASN A 245 -11.31 1.83 9.91
CA ASN A 245 -11.19 2.94 10.87
C ASN A 245 -10.45 4.15 10.26
N LEU A 246 -10.43 4.27 8.95
CA LEU A 246 -9.74 5.34 8.22
C LEU A 246 -10.77 6.19 7.45
N PRO A 247 -10.46 7.46 7.17
CA PRO A 247 -11.32 8.30 6.33
C PRO A 247 -11.23 7.86 4.85
N VAL A 248 -11.84 6.71 4.56
CA VAL A 248 -11.86 6.09 3.24
C VAL A 248 -13.29 5.78 2.82
N ILE A 249 -13.69 6.27 1.65
CA ILE A 249 -14.95 5.93 0.99
C ILE A 249 -14.68 4.76 0.04
N ILE A 250 -15.32 3.63 0.31
CA ILE A 250 -15.27 2.46 -0.56
C ILE A 250 -16.51 2.50 -1.44
N VAL A 251 -16.30 2.45 -2.78
CA VAL A 251 -17.38 2.41 -3.76
C VAL A 251 -17.43 1.06 -4.47
N ASP A 252 -18.64 0.56 -4.74
CA ASP A 252 -18.84 -0.66 -5.54
C ASP A 252 -18.60 -0.38 -7.02
N ASN A 253 -18.96 0.82 -7.50
CA ASN A 253 -18.68 1.29 -8.84
C ASN A 253 -18.46 2.81 -8.85
N TRP A 254 -17.80 3.30 -9.91
CA TRP A 254 -17.45 4.71 -10.04
C TRP A 254 -18.66 5.62 -10.31
N ASN A 255 -19.80 5.08 -10.78
CA ASN A 255 -21.02 5.86 -11.03
C ASN A 255 -21.58 6.50 -9.74
N GLN A 256 -21.30 5.90 -8.57
CA GLN A 256 -21.70 6.48 -7.28
C GLN A 256 -21.11 7.88 -7.06
N LEU A 257 -19.97 8.20 -7.72
CA LEU A 257 -19.34 9.51 -7.63
C LEU A 257 -19.98 10.56 -8.55
N LEU A 258 -20.95 10.19 -9.41
CA LEU A 258 -21.72 11.14 -10.19
C LEU A 258 -22.68 11.95 -9.29
N ASP A 259 -23.09 11.36 -8.18
CA ASP A 259 -23.99 11.95 -7.21
C ASP A 259 -23.19 12.73 -6.13
N LEU A 260 -23.32 14.06 -6.15
CA LEU A 260 -22.72 14.92 -5.14
C LEU A 260 -23.37 14.75 -3.75
N SER A 261 -24.64 14.36 -3.68
CA SER A 261 -25.36 14.12 -2.42
C SER A 261 -24.77 12.90 -1.71
N PHE A 262 -24.48 11.83 -2.42
CA PHE A 262 -23.75 10.67 -1.92
C PHE A 262 -22.41 11.10 -1.29
N LEU A 263 -21.65 11.93 -1.99
CA LEU A 263 -20.35 12.39 -1.53
C LEU A 263 -20.45 13.24 -0.25
N LYS A 264 -21.45 14.14 -0.18
CA LYS A 264 -21.73 14.95 1.02
C LYS A 264 -22.13 14.08 2.21
N LYS A 265 -23.00 13.09 1.99
CA LYS A 265 -23.42 12.14 3.03
C LYS A 265 -22.19 11.38 3.57
N LYS A 266 -21.39 10.78 2.69
CA LYS A 266 -20.16 10.06 3.09
C LYS A 266 -19.15 10.94 3.81
N TYR A 267 -18.98 12.17 3.38
CA TYR A 267 -18.13 13.13 4.08
C TYR A 267 -18.59 13.35 5.52
N ASN A 268 -19.88 13.59 5.74
CA ASN A 268 -20.42 13.83 7.09
C ASN A 268 -20.27 12.61 8.01
N GLU A 269 -20.35 11.39 7.46
CA GLU A 269 -20.15 10.14 8.22
C GLU A 269 -18.69 9.99 8.69
N ILE A 270 -17.70 10.42 7.90
CA ILE A 270 -16.29 10.07 8.14
C ILE A 270 -15.38 11.26 8.48
N LYS A 271 -15.84 12.51 8.37
CA LYS A 271 -15.02 13.70 8.64
C LYS A 271 -14.46 13.75 10.06
N VAL A 272 -15.14 13.12 11.02
CA VAL A 272 -14.68 12.99 12.41
C VAL A 272 -13.34 12.25 12.53
N LEU A 273 -13.03 11.37 11.55
CA LEU A 273 -11.77 10.64 11.49
C LEU A 273 -10.62 11.48 10.93
N LEU A 274 -10.90 12.68 10.39
CA LEU A 274 -9.89 13.60 9.87
C LEU A 274 -9.24 14.39 11.00
N ASN A 275 -8.57 13.69 11.88
CA ASN A 275 -7.80 14.25 12.98
C ASN A 275 -6.33 13.82 12.84
N ARG A 276 -5.39 14.76 13.03
CA ARG A 276 -3.95 14.55 12.85
C ARG A 276 -3.43 13.43 13.75
N ASP A 277 -3.72 13.49 15.03
CA ASP A 277 -3.20 12.54 16.02
C ASP A 277 -3.86 11.15 15.84
N TYR A 278 -5.14 11.16 15.43
CA TYR A 278 -5.85 9.93 15.10
C TYR A 278 -5.21 9.23 13.91
N ILE A 279 -4.92 9.96 12.83
CA ILE A 279 -4.28 9.43 11.62
C ILE A 279 -2.86 8.96 11.90
N ASP A 280 -2.09 9.64 12.75
CA ASP A 280 -0.71 9.28 13.06
C ASP A 280 -0.56 7.89 13.67
N LYS A 281 -1.59 7.39 14.38
CA LYS A 281 -1.61 6.03 14.94
C LYS A 281 -1.42 4.97 13.85
N PHE A 282 -2.03 5.16 12.68
CA PHE A 282 -1.97 4.22 11.56
C PHE A 282 -0.64 4.26 10.81
N TYR A 283 0.18 5.29 11.02
CA TYR A 283 1.53 5.37 10.45
C TYR A 283 2.61 4.80 11.39
N ASN A 284 2.21 4.27 12.54
CA ASN A 284 3.08 3.47 13.38
C ASN A 284 2.97 1.98 12.96
N GLN A 285 4.08 1.39 12.53
CA GLN A 285 4.11 -0.03 12.13
C GLN A 285 3.59 -0.97 13.21
N ASN A 286 3.81 -0.68 14.49
CA ASN A 286 3.36 -1.52 15.59
C ASN A 286 1.84 -1.57 15.72
N TYR A 287 1.11 -0.57 15.24
CA TYR A 287 -0.36 -0.59 15.21
C TYR A 287 -0.86 -1.82 14.44
N TRP A 288 -0.33 -2.05 13.25
CA TRP A 288 -0.75 -3.13 12.36
C TRP A 288 -0.33 -4.52 12.80
N LEU A 289 0.74 -4.62 13.60
CA LEU A 289 1.26 -5.90 14.10
C LEU A 289 0.58 -6.39 15.38
N LYS A 290 -0.12 -5.51 16.09
CA LYS A 290 -0.85 -5.84 17.32
C LYS A 290 -2.29 -6.30 17.03
N ASN A 291 -2.88 -5.81 15.96
CA ASN A 291 -4.24 -6.10 15.49
C ASN A 291 -4.23 -7.13 14.36
#